data_2fe0af1a9b96dcec2d2ebc2af7ede3ba
#
_entry.id   2fe0af1a9b96dcec2d2ebc2af7ede3ba
#
_cell.length_a   1.000
_cell.length_b   1.000
_cell.length_c   1.000
_cell.angle_alpha   90.00
_cell.angle_beta   90.00
_cell.angle_gamma   90.00
#
_symmetry.space_group_name_H-M   'P 1'
#
loop_
_entity.id
_entity.type
_entity.pdbx_description
1 polymer ?
#
loop_
_entity_poly.entity_id
_entity_poly.type
_entity_poly.pdbx_seq_one_letter_code
_entity_poly.pdbx_strand_id
1 'polypeptide(L)'
;MTIRITGMNSGLDTDSIITELVSAYKAKGDKYVKEQTKLSWTQDLWKSLNTKIFNFYKSLDKLRLGSSVKKKTTVSDPSKATITAGSGAVSGTQTLKVNELATGGYVTGGKLKKGNGEKVSSNDTLASLGYTGSGKITIQGKDGSKDIDVSSATSINDLVKQINDSGTGVKASFDADNQRIFLSSTKTGEGTDIVLTGDQGAIDALGLSESKGAVIRKGKDAEIELNGATYTSSNNTFKVNGLTIQALAKTDPNEELSITTDTDTQGMYDDIKEFISSYNDLINELSSYYNADSAKGYEPLTADEKDAMSESDIAEWEKKIKGSLLRRDSTLSGIMSAMTTAMSSTVTVNGKSFGLANLGIKSLGYFASSKNEKNALHIDGDQDDAFSSENADKLMEMLNSDPEAVNEIIKGIASKLYNNMDEKLKGSTELKSAYTVYNDKEMAKSYSDYTTKIKEWNEKVAKIEDSYYKKFSAMEVALGKLQNQMSAFTGMLG
;
A
#
# COMPACT_ATOMS: atom_id res chain seq x y z
N MET A 1 46.05 -18.59 -24.30
CA MET A 1 45.89 -17.92 -25.62
C MET A 1 46.87 -18.54 -26.57
N THR A 2 46.39 -19.22 -27.61
CA THR A 2 47.21 -19.69 -28.71
C THR A 2 47.67 -18.47 -29.52
N ILE A 3 48.98 -18.29 -29.73
CA ILE A 3 49.50 -17.23 -30.59
C ILE A 3 48.95 -17.50 -31.99
N ARG A 4 48.11 -16.63 -32.50
CA ARG A 4 47.51 -16.68 -33.84
C ARG A 4 48.47 -15.98 -34.77
N ILE A 5 49.14 -16.73 -35.68
CA ILE A 5 50.00 -16.17 -36.70
C ILE A 5 49.10 -15.94 -37.91
N THR A 6 48.84 -14.68 -38.22
CA THR A 6 47.93 -14.28 -39.30
C THR A 6 48.70 -13.44 -40.35
N GLY A 7 48.56 -13.75 -41.62
CA GLY A 7 49.02 -12.95 -42.76
C GLY A 7 50.50 -12.76 -42.99
N MET A 8 51.36 -13.47 -42.28
CA MET A 8 52.83 -13.26 -42.40
C MET A 8 53.42 -13.66 -43.73
N ASN A 9 52.88 -14.66 -44.43
CA ASN A 9 53.36 -15.14 -45.69
C ASN A 9 52.49 -14.80 -46.89
N SER A 10 51.17 -14.66 -46.66
CA SER A 10 50.20 -14.33 -47.72
C SER A 10 49.97 -12.83 -47.89
N GLY A 11 50.29 -12.01 -46.90
CA GLY A 11 49.90 -10.58 -46.88
C GLY A 11 48.39 -10.34 -46.74
N LEU A 12 47.60 -11.39 -46.50
CA LEU A 12 46.13 -11.30 -46.34
C LEU A 12 45.76 -10.96 -44.89
N ASP A 13 44.80 -10.05 -44.72
CA ASP A 13 44.15 -9.82 -43.41
C ASP A 13 43.19 -10.98 -43.10
N THR A 14 43.78 -12.08 -42.60
CA THR A 14 43.02 -13.30 -42.29
C THR A 14 42.07 -13.13 -41.13
N ASP A 15 42.32 -12.19 -40.22
CA ASP A 15 41.42 -11.90 -39.09
C ASP A 15 40.12 -11.26 -39.56
N SER A 16 40.21 -10.26 -40.49
CA SER A 16 39.02 -9.66 -41.10
C SER A 16 38.23 -10.67 -41.93
N ILE A 17 38.91 -11.53 -42.68
CA ILE A 17 38.25 -12.58 -43.48
C ILE A 17 37.52 -13.59 -42.58
N ILE A 18 38.17 -14.05 -41.51
CA ILE A 18 37.52 -14.98 -40.55
C ILE A 18 36.32 -14.31 -39.87
N THR A 19 36.47 -13.06 -39.44
CA THR A 19 35.38 -12.30 -38.85
C THR A 19 34.18 -12.23 -39.78
N GLU A 20 34.39 -11.93 -41.05
CA GLU A 20 33.31 -11.89 -42.05
C GLU A 20 32.68 -13.27 -42.29
N LEU A 21 33.48 -14.33 -42.42
CA LEU A 21 32.98 -15.70 -42.59
C LEU A 21 32.17 -16.19 -41.38
N VAL A 22 32.49 -15.72 -40.16
CA VAL A 22 31.81 -16.09 -38.91
C VAL A 22 30.58 -15.21 -38.66
N SER A 23 30.52 -13.99 -39.24
CA SER A 23 29.44 -13.02 -39.03
C SER A 23 28.06 -13.61 -39.34
N ALA A 24 27.91 -14.37 -40.42
CA ALA A 24 26.66 -15.04 -40.78
C ALA A 24 26.20 -16.09 -39.76
N TYR A 25 27.14 -16.70 -39.04
CA TYR A 25 26.82 -17.60 -37.92
C TYR A 25 26.48 -16.84 -36.66
N LYS A 26 27.16 -15.71 -36.36
CA LYS A 26 26.82 -14.84 -35.24
C LYS A 26 25.40 -14.31 -35.39
N ALA A 27 24.99 -13.84 -36.55
CA ALA A 27 23.65 -13.32 -36.81
C ALA A 27 22.51 -14.29 -36.45
N LYS A 28 22.75 -15.61 -36.53
CA LYS A 28 21.77 -16.60 -36.03
C LYS A 28 21.69 -16.64 -34.50
N GLY A 29 22.81 -16.45 -33.82
CA GLY A 29 22.83 -16.32 -32.34
C GLY A 29 22.13 -15.05 -31.87
N ASP A 30 22.42 -13.96 -32.58
CA ASP A 30 21.82 -12.63 -32.30
C ASP A 30 20.29 -12.67 -32.35
N LYS A 31 19.71 -13.45 -33.26
CA LYS A 31 18.27 -13.67 -33.30
C LYS A 31 17.75 -14.23 -31.98
N TYR A 32 18.43 -15.22 -31.35
CA TYR A 32 18.01 -15.76 -30.07
C TYR A 32 18.16 -14.73 -28.94
N VAL A 33 19.20 -13.91 -28.98
CA VAL A 33 19.41 -12.81 -28.02
C VAL A 33 18.30 -11.77 -28.15
N LYS A 34 17.96 -11.36 -29.38
CA LYS A 34 16.88 -10.41 -29.66
C LYS A 34 15.52 -10.93 -29.17
N GLU A 35 15.20 -12.20 -29.43
CA GLU A 35 13.97 -12.83 -28.98
C GLU A 35 13.92 -12.96 -27.45
N GLN A 36 15.03 -13.31 -26.80
CA GLN A 36 15.11 -13.36 -25.34
C GLN A 36 14.92 -11.97 -24.72
N THR A 37 15.55 -10.95 -25.28
CA THR A 37 15.41 -9.55 -24.84
C THR A 37 13.97 -9.09 -24.95
N LYS A 38 13.31 -9.37 -26.08
CA LYS A 38 11.91 -9.05 -26.29
C LYS A 38 11.00 -9.78 -25.30
N LEU A 39 11.28 -11.04 -25.02
CA LEU A 39 10.55 -11.84 -24.04
C LEU A 39 10.71 -11.25 -22.61
N SER A 40 11.93 -10.86 -22.23
CA SER A 40 12.20 -10.20 -20.94
C SER A 40 11.37 -8.91 -20.81
N TRP A 41 11.40 -8.03 -21.79
CA TRP A 41 10.58 -6.80 -21.76
C TRP A 41 9.08 -7.09 -21.69
N THR A 42 8.63 -8.15 -22.36
CA THR A 42 7.23 -8.57 -22.30
C THR A 42 6.86 -9.08 -20.90
N GLN A 43 7.76 -9.84 -20.25
CA GLN A 43 7.58 -10.30 -18.87
C GLN A 43 7.49 -9.11 -17.89
N ASP A 44 8.39 -8.14 -18.01
CA ASP A 44 8.42 -6.95 -17.16
C ASP A 44 7.13 -6.12 -17.31
N LEU A 45 6.66 -5.95 -18.54
CA LEU A 45 5.41 -5.24 -18.82
C LEU A 45 4.21 -5.99 -18.22
N TRP A 46 4.12 -7.30 -18.44
CA TRP A 46 3.06 -8.13 -17.87
C TRP A 46 3.08 -8.12 -16.34
N LYS A 47 4.25 -8.17 -15.71
CA LYS A 47 4.39 -8.08 -14.25
C LYS A 47 3.84 -6.76 -13.71
N SER A 48 4.15 -5.65 -14.38
CA SER A 48 3.62 -4.33 -14.03
C SER A 48 2.09 -4.27 -14.18
N LEU A 49 1.56 -4.69 -15.33
CA LEU A 49 0.13 -4.71 -15.59
C LEU A 49 -0.62 -5.66 -14.65
N ASN A 50 -0.06 -6.84 -14.40
CA ASN A 50 -0.66 -7.80 -13.47
C ASN A 50 -0.83 -7.20 -12.08
N THR A 51 0.14 -6.44 -11.59
CA THR A 51 0.04 -5.75 -10.31
C THR A 51 -1.15 -4.77 -10.29
N LYS A 52 -1.33 -3.99 -11.35
CA LYS A 52 -2.45 -3.05 -11.46
C LYS A 52 -3.80 -3.77 -11.54
N ILE A 53 -3.89 -4.81 -12.37
CA ILE A 53 -5.09 -5.65 -12.52
C ILE A 53 -5.46 -6.30 -11.20
N PHE A 54 -4.48 -6.85 -10.47
CA PHE A 54 -4.72 -7.48 -9.17
C PHE A 54 -5.13 -6.48 -8.09
N ASN A 55 -4.51 -5.30 -8.05
CA ASN A 55 -4.89 -4.24 -7.12
C ASN A 55 -6.32 -3.77 -7.37
N PHE A 56 -6.70 -3.57 -8.61
CA PHE A 56 -8.09 -3.23 -8.97
C PHE A 56 -9.04 -4.37 -8.59
N TYR A 57 -8.71 -5.63 -8.89
CA TYR A 57 -9.49 -6.79 -8.46
C TYR A 57 -9.70 -6.82 -6.94
N LYS A 58 -8.66 -6.53 -6.15
CA LYS A 58 -8.76 -6.46 -4.69
C LYS A 58 -9.61 -5.29 -4.20
N SER A 59 -9.57 -4.15 -4.89
CA SER A 59 -10.37 -2.97 -4.51
C SER A 59 -11.88 -3.24 -4.62
N LEU A 60 -12.30 -4.17 -5.48
CA LEU A 60 -13.70 -4.56 -5.63
C LEU A 60 -14.30 -5.18 -4.35
N ASP A 61 -13.46 -5.72 -3.45
CA ASP A 61 -13.93 -6.27 -2.18
C ASP A 61 -14.61 -5.21 -1.31
N LYS A 62 -14.16 -3.95 -1.35
CA LYS A 62 -14.79 -2.82 -0.63
C LYS A 62 -16.25 -2.62 -1.07
N LEU A 63 -16.52 -2.74 -2.36
CA LEU A 63 -17.85 -2.53 -2.93
C LEU A 63 -18.75 -3.76 -2.80
N ARG A 64 -18.23 -4.96 -3.10
CA ARG A 64 -19.06 -6.17 -3.09
C ARG A 64 -19.36 -6.72 -1.69
N LEU A 65 -18.44 -6.53 -0.71
CA LEU A 65 -18.61 -6.96 0.68
C LEU A 65 -19.06 -5.83 1.58
N GLY A 66 -19.00 -4.59 1.12
CA GLY A 66 -19.47 -3.43 1.86
C GLY A 66 -20.94 -3.63 2.25
N SER A 67 -21.22 -3.38 3.53
CA SER A 67 -22.57 -3.50 4.05
C SER A 67 -23.31 -2.18 3.83
N SER A 68 -24.53 -2.25 3.39
CA SER A 68 -25.57 -1.21 3.48
C SER A 68 -25.17 0.24 3.13
N VAL A 69 -26.19 1.00 2.86
CA VAL A 69 -26.18 2.44 2.59
C VAL A 69 -25.36 3.20 3.63
N LYS A 70 -24.43 4.03 3.18
CA LYS A 70 -23.67 4.93 4.05
C LYS A 70 -24.60 5.88 4.80
N LYS A 71 -24.29 6.13 6.06
CA LYS A 71 -24.98 7.12 6.90
C LYS A 71 -23.98 8.21 7.30
N LYS A 72 -24.47 9.44 7.37
CA LYS A 72 -23.76 10.58 7.94
C LYS A 72 -24.54 11.14 9.13
N THR A 73 -23.79 11.70 10.05
CA THR A 73 -24.37 12.39 11.20
C THR A 73 -23.89 13.82 11.25
N THR A 74 -24.79 14.69 11.68
CA THR A 74 -24.47 16.05 12.09
C THR A 74 -24.90 16.24 13.53
N VAL A 75 -24.14 17.01 14.31
CA VAL A 75 -24.45 17.40 15.66
C VAL A 75 -24.55 18.92 15.74
N SER A 76 -25.49 19.44 16.50
CA SER A 76 -25.72 20.89 16.61
C SER A 76 -24.54 21.67 17.17
N ASP A 77 -23.73 21.05 18.05
CA ASP A 77 -22.49 21.63 18.56
C ASP A 77 -21.34 20.60 18.54
N PRO A 78 -20.46 20.65 17.51
CA PRO A 78 -19.32 19.73 17.40
C PRO A 78 -18.23 19.94 18.45
N SER A 79 -18.26 21.06 19.19
CA SER A 79 -17.30 21.30 20.26
C SER A 79 -17.58 20.45 21.51
N LYS A 80 -18.82 19.99 21.68
CA LYS A 80 -19.27 19.19 22.83
C LYS A 80 -19.29 17.70 22.57
N ALA A 81 -19.60 17.29 21.33
CA ALA A 81 -19.56 15.88 20.92
C ALA A 81 -19.27 15.73 19.43
N THR A 82 -18.58 14.64 19.06
CA THR A 82 -18.50 14.19 17.67
C THR A 82 -19.18 12.83 17.54
N ILE A 83 -19.90 12.64 16.44
CA ILE A 83 -20.69 11.43 16.24
C ILE A 83 -20.35 10.83 14.86
N THR A 84 -20.16 9.51 14.84
CA THR A 84 -19.97 8.74 13.62
C THR A 84 -21.09 7.71 13.51
N ALA A 85 -21.77 7.66 12.36
CA ALA A 85 -22.76 6.64 12.08
C ALA A 85 -22.09 5.38 11.52
N GLY A 86 -22.39 4.23 12.09
CA GLY A 86 -22.16 2.93 11.46
C GLY A 86 -23.32 2.55 10.55
N SER A 87 -23.16 1.48 9.80
CA SER A 87 -24.16 0.99 8.83
C SER A 87 -25.51 0.61 9.46
N GLY A 88 -25.54 0.31 10.76
CA GLY A 88 -26.77 0.01 11.50
C GLY A 88 -27.44 1.24 12.16
N ALA A 89 -26.93 2.46 11.91
CA ALA A 89 -27.52 3.66 12.48
C ALA A 89 -28.89 3.95 11.85
N VAL A 90 -29.85 4.27 12.69
CA VAL A 90 -31.21 4.62 12.24
C VAL A 90 -31.25 6.09 11.84
N SER A 91 -31.85 6.39 10.68
CA SER A 91 -32.05 7.77 10.24
C SER A 91 -33.07 8.48 11.12
N GLY A 92 -32.88 9.76 11.32
CA GLY A 92 -33.76 10.61 12.11
C GLY A 92 -32.97 11.53 13.05
N THR A 93 -33.71 12.31 13.82
CA THR A 93 -33.17 13.25 14.81
C THR A 93 -33.24 12.63 16.21
N GLN A 94 -32.16 12.73 16.96
CA GLN A 94 -32.01 12.25 18.34
C GLN A 94 -31.48 13.39 19.20
N THR A 95 -31.78 13.36 20.51
CA THR A 95 -31.27 14.33 21.49
C THR A 95 -30.15 13.72 22.30
N LEU A 96 -29.10 14.49 22.57
CA LEU A 96 -27.94 14.10 23.35
C LEU A 96 -27.63 15.15 24.41
N LYS A 97 -27.44 14.71 25.67
CA LYS A 97 -26.80 15.49 26.73
C LYS A 97 -25.50 14.82 27.14
N VAL A 98 -24.47 15.58 27.44
CA VAL A 98 -23.22 15.11 28.03
C VAL A 98 -23.22 15.58 29.49
N ASN A 99 -23.58 14.68 30.40
CA ASN A 99 -23.71 14.99 31.83
C ASN A 99 -22.33 15.01 32.52
N GLU A 100 -21.49 14.03 32.25
CA GLU A 100 -20.16 13.90 32.86
C GLU A 100 -19.15 13.38 31.86
N LEU A 101 -17.88 13.80 31.99
CA LEU A 101 -16.76 13.22 31.25
C LEU A 101 -15.99 12.23 32.09
N ALA A 102 -15.52 11.15 31.48
CA ALA A 102 -14.64 10.20 32.14
C ALA A 102 -13.33 10.87 32.58
N THR A 103 -12.97 10.66 33.83
CA THR A 103 -11.69 11.13 34.38
C THR A 103 -10.94 9.96 35.00
N GLY A 104 -9.61 9.98 34.93
CA GLY A 104 -8.78 9.02 35.67
C GLY A 104 -8.50 9.44 37.11
N GLY A 105 -8.11 8.47 37.91
CA GLY A 105 -7.58 8.75 39.27
C GLY A 105 -6.30 9.58 39.18
N TYR A 106 -6.14 10.52 40.10
CA TYR A 106 -5.03 11.45 40.12
C TYR A 106 -4.61 11.79 41.55
N VAL A 107 -3.29 11.84 41.84
CA VAL A 107 -2.73 12.33 43.10
C VAL A 107 -1.75 13.45 42.80
N THR A 108 -2.08 14.66 43.24
CA THR A 108 -1.14 15.78 43.25
C THR A 108 -0.49 15.82 44.64
N GLY A 109 0.77 15.43 44.71
CA GLY A 109 1.49 15.42 45.99
C GLY A 109 1.62 16.80 46.65
N GLY A 110 1.76 16.85 47.96
CA GLY A 110 2.12 18.03 48.70
C GLY A 110 3.50 18.59 48.29
N LYS A 111 3.77 19.83 48.62
CA LYS A 111 5.06 20.48 48.27
C LYS A 111 6.18 19.87 49.12
N LEU A 112 7.16 19.25 48.47
CA LEU A 112 8.33 18.67 49.14
C LEU A 112 9.28 19.76 49.63
N LYS A 113 9.96 19.51 50.74
CA LYS A 113 10.95 20.40 51.34
C LYS A 113 12.10 19.56 51.91
N LYS A 114 13.33 20.02 51.71
CA LYS A 114 14.49 19.51 52.45
C LYS A 114 14.59 20.12 53.84
N GLY A 115 15.20 19.39 54.74
CA GLY A 115 15.43 19.92 56.10
C GLY A 115 16.32 21.18 56.15
N ASN A 116 17.16 21.41 55.16
CA ASN A 116 18.03 22.57 55.02
C ASN A 116 17.38 23.74 54.23
N GLY A 117 16.13 23.61 53.78
CA GLY A 117 15.42 24.66 53.04
C GLY A 117 15.76 24.80 51.55
N GLU A 118 16.67 23.97 51.01
CA GLU A 118 17.01 23.97 49.60
C GLU A 118 15.90 23.36 48.74
N LYS A 119 15.91 23.65 47.43
CA LYS A 119 14.99 23.04 46.48
C LYS A 119 15.28 21.53 46.35
N VAL A 120 14.21 20.75 46.24
CA VAL A 120 14.29 19.31 46.01
C VAL A 120 14.55 19.04 44.52
N SER A 121 15.44 18.11 44.24
CA SER A 121 15.74 17.62 42.89
C SER A 121 15.35 16.15 42.75
N SER A 122 15.25 15.67 41.53
CA SER A 122 14.92 14.27 41.24
C SER A 122 15.94 13.25 41.77
N ASN A 123 17.20 13.67 41.97
CA ASN A 123 18.27 12.86 42.48
C ASN A 123 18.35 12.86 44.00
N ASP A 124 17.55 13.66 44.67
CA ASP A 124 17.51 13.70 46.13
C ASP A 124 16.91 12.41 46.68
N THR A 125 17.51 11.92 47.76
CA THR A 125 17.09 10.72 48.46
C THR A 125 15.98 11.01 49.47
N LEU A 126 15.24 9.98 49.88
CA LEU A 126 14.22 10.07 50.89
C LEU A 126 14.81 10.55 52.26
N ALA A 127 16.09 10.27 52.50
CA ALA A 127 16.79 10.81 53.68
C ALA A 127 16.79 12.34 53.70
N SER A 128 16.99 12.99 52.58
CA SER A 128 16.97 14.46 52.48
C SER A 128 15.59 15.08 52.69
N LEU A 129 14.54 14.26 52.55
CA LEU A 129 13.13 14.59 52.83
C LEU A 129 12.69 14.21 54.27
N GLY A 130 13.64 13.73 55.10
CA GLY A 130 13.39 13.38 56.48
C GLY A 130 12.97 11.94 56.73
N TYR A 131 13.06 11.05 55.75
CA TYR A 131 12.78 9.61 55.94
C TYR A 131 14.04 8.85 56.28
N THR A 132 14.06 8.17 57.42
CA THR A 132 15.24 7.41 57.89
C THR A 132 14.98 5.89 57.96
N GLY A 133 13.81 5.46 57.49
CA GLY A 133 13.39 4.07 57.54
C GLY A 133 13.81 3.23 56.33
N SER A 134 13.31 2.00 56.36
CA SER A 134 13.31 1.06 55.25
C SER A 134 11.99 0.27 55.30
N GLY A 135 11.28 0.23 54.18
CA GLY A 135 9.95 -0.39 54.13
C GLY A 135 9.47 -0.61 52.72
N LYS A 136 8.15 -0.74 52.57
CA LYS A 136 7.49 -0.92 51.27
C LYS A 136 6.34 0.06 51.12
N ILE A 137 6.20 0.61 49.91
CA ILE A 137 4.99 1.31 49.50
C ILE A 137 4.28 0.40 48.47
N THR A 138 3.04 0.04 48.77
CA THR A 138 2.18 -0.67 47.81
C THR A 138 1.40 0.34 47.02
N ILE A 139 1.57 0.32 45.68
CA ILE A 139 0.78 1.13 44.76
C ILE A 139 -0.26 0.25 44.11
N GLN A 140 -1.50 0.64 44.22
CA GLN A 140 -2.64 -0.02 43.58
C GLN A 140 -3.27 0.93 42.58
N GLY A 141 -3.45 0.44 41.36
CA GLY A 141 -4.21 1.08 40.28
C GLY A 141 -5.15 0.10 39.60
N LYS A 142 -5.71 0.48 38.45
CA LYS A 142 -6.72 -0.30 37.71
C LYS A 142 -6.20 -1.68 37.25
N ASP A 143 -4.92 -1.79 36.91
CA ASP A 143 -4.32 -2.99 36.31
C ASP A 143 -3.67 -3.92 37.37
N GLY A 144 -3.74 -3.56 38.66
CA GLY A 144 -3.24 -4.37 39.75
C GLY A 144 -2.52 -3.56 40.83
N SER A 145 -1.84 -4.26 41.72
CA SER A 145 -1.03 -3.68 42.79
C SER A 145 0.42 -4.16 42.73
N LYS A 146 1.35 -3.34 43.19
CA LYS A 146 2.78 -3.64 43.25
C LYS A 146 3.43 -3.05 44.48
N ASP A 147 4.21 -3.87 45.19
CA ASP A 147 5.06 -3.42 46.25
C ASP A 147 6.37 -2.83 45.68
N ILE A 148 6.73 -1.67 46.18
CA ILE A 148 7.97 -0.95 45.84
C ILE A 148 8.78 -0.84 47.12
N ASP A 149 9.98 -1.41 47.12
CA ASP A 149 10.89 -1.31 48.26
C ASP A 149 11.47 0.12 48.32
N VAL A 150 11.38 0.73 49.49
CA VAL A 150 11.88 2.08 49.73
C VAL A 150 12.81 2.10 50.94
N SER A 151 13.86 2.89 50.85
CA SER A 151 14.79 3.14 51.93
C SER A 151 15.17 4.60 52.01
N SER A 152 15.87 5.01 53.05
CA SER A 152 16.44 6.37 53.14
C SER A 152 17.36 6.72 51.94
N ALA A 153 17.96 5.73 51.28
CA ALA A 153 18.84 5.92 50.14
C ALA A 153 18.09 5.96 48.77
N THR A 154 16.80 5.61 48.74
CA THR A 154 16.00 5.62 47.49
C THR A 154 15.86 7.06 47.02
N SER A 155 16.24 7.33 45.73
CA SER A 155 16.03 8.65 45.14
C SER A 155 14.60 8.81 44.59
N ILE A 156 14.17 10.08 44.46
CA ILE A 156 12.87 10.38 43.82
C ILE A 156 12.80 9.80 42.41
N ASN A 157 13.90 9.89 41.66
CA ASN A 157 13.98 9.38 40.27
C ASN A 157 13.81 7.86 40.23
N ASP A 158 14.47 7.11 41.15
CA ASP A 158 14.33 5.66 41.21
C ASP A 158 12.91 5.23 41.58
N LEU A 159 12.28 5.96 42.51
CA LEU A 159 10.88 5.71 42.88
C LEU A 159 9.93 5.95 41.69
N VAL A 160 10.08 7.10 41.01
CA VAL A 160 9.27 7.43 39.84
C VAL A 160 9.44 6.36 38.74
N LYS A 161 10.66 5.89 38.52
CA LYS A 161 10.94 4.82 37.57
C LYS A 161 10.26 3.50 38.00
N GLN A 162 10.41 3.09 39.24
CA GLN A 162 9.80 1.85 39.76
C GLN A 162 8.26 1.91 39.67
N ILE A 163 7.63 3.05 39.94
CA ILE A 163 6.19 3.23 39.75
C ILE A 163 5.82 3.08 38.28
N ASN A 164 6.55 3.74 37.37
CA ASN A 164 6.29 3.71 35.93
C ASN A 164 6.46 2.30 35.34
N ASP A 165 7.35 1.50 35.90
CA ASP A 165 7.65 0.13 35.47
C ASP A 165 6.80 -0.93 36.20
N SER A 166 5.96 -0.50 37.16
CA SER A 166 5.19 -1.41 38.04
C SER A 166 4.12 -2.24 37.35
N GLY A 167 3.61 -1.78 36.19
CA GLY A 167 2.50 -2.44 35.48
C GLY A 167 1.11 -2.24 36.12
N THR A 168 0.98 -1.40 37.15
CA THR A 168 -0.26 -1.19 37.90
C THR A 168 -1.27 -0.28 37.17
N GLY A 169 -0.90 0.28 36.01
CA GLY A 169 -1.72 1.30 35.35
C GLY A 169 -1.58 2.69 35.97
N VAL A 170 -0.58 2.90 36.84
CA VAL A 170 -0.24 4.22 37.42
C VAL A 170 1.04 4.72 36.81
N LYS A 171 1.08 6.02 36.49
CA LYS A 171 2.29 6.74 36.06
C LYS A 171 2.62 7.81 37.10
N ALA A 172 3.92 7.97 37.34
CA ALA A 172 4.47 8.95 38.24
C ALA A 172 5.35 9.97 37.48
N SER A 173 5.38 11.21 37.97
CA SER A 173 6.33 12.22 37.55
C SER A 173 6.70 13.13 38.73
N PHE A 174 7.89 13.72 38.72
CA PHE A 174 8.32 14.74 39.65
C PHE A 174 8.49 16.06 38.91
N ASP A 175 7.80 17.08 39.42
CA ASP A 175 7.91 18.45 38.96
C ASP A 175 8.91 19.20 39.86
N ALA A 176 10.10 19.45 39.33
CA ALA A 176 11.18 20.10 40.06
C ALA A 176 10.91 21.60 40.30
N ASP A 177 10.11 22.27 39.48
CA ASP A 177 9.81 23.68 39.65
C ASP A 177 8.80 23.90 40.75
N ASN A 178 7.75 23.06 40.81
CA ASN A 178 6.71 23.10 41.80
C ASN A 178 7.02 22.20 43.04
N GLN A 179 8.06 21.35 42.92
CA GLN A 179 8.51 20.44 43.97
C GLN A 179 7.43 19.47 44.45
N ARG A 180 6.73 18.83 43.50
CA ARG A 180 5.63 17.90 43.77
C ARG A 180 5.80 16.61 42.95
N ILE A 181 5.36 15.53 43.53
CA ILE A 181 5.17 14.27 42.84
C ILE A 181 3.72 14.19 42.36
N PHE A 182 3.55 13.81 41.10
CA PHE A 182 2.26 13.57 40.50
C PHE A 182 2.10 12.08 40.17
N LEU A 183 0.94 11.53 40.52
CA LEU A 183 0.54 10.19 40.08
C LEU A 183 -0.73 10.31 39.27
N SER A 184 -0.82 9.60 38.17
CA SER A 184 -1.97 9.57 37.27
C SER A 184 -2.29 8.16 36.84
N SER A 185 -3.56 7.81 36.76
CA SER A 185 -3.99 6.58 36.12
C SER A 185 -3.80 6.69 34.58
N THR A 186 -3.38 5.60 33.96
CA THR A 186 -3.28 5.50 32.50
C THR A 186 -4.63 5.32 31.81
N LYS A 187 -5.67 5.02 32.58
CA LYS A 187 -7.04 4.81 32.12
C LYS A 187 -7.98 5.79 32.86
N THR A 188 -9.13 6.02 32.26
CA THR A 188 -10.23 6.78 32.85
C THR A 188 -11.31 5.85 33.39
N GLY A 189 -12.31 6.41 34.07
CA GLY A 189 -13.48 5.70 34.58
C GLY A 189 -13.37 5.26 36.01
N GLU A 190 -14.46 4.73 36.55
CA GLU A 190 -14.53 4.18 37.87
C GLU A 190 -13.51 3.04 38.06
N GLY A 191 -13.02 2.92 39.31
CA GLY A 191 -12.01 1.94 39.71
C GLY A 191 -10.60 2.24 39.17
N THR A 192 -10.36 3.47 38.69
CA THR A 192 -9.01 3.96 38.32
C THR A 192 -8.36 4.75 39.46
N ASP A 193 -8.91 4.67 40.66
CA ASP A 193 -8.38 5.29 41.85
C ASP A 193 -6.95 4.82 42.10
N ILE A 194 -6.12 5.75 42.57
CA ILE A 194 -4.74 5.43 42.94
C ILE A 194 -4.71 5.33 44.48
N VAL A 195 -4.41 4.14 44.97
CA VAL A 195 -4.32 3.87 46.39
C VAL A 195 -2.86 3.57 46.75
N LEU A 196 -2.39 4.27 47.79
CA LEU A 196 -1.06 4.10 48.37
C LEU A 196 -1.24 3.55 49.79
N THR A 197 -0.55 2.45 50.09
CA THR A 197 -0.55 1.83 51.43
C THR A 197 0.86 1.37 51.78
N GLY A 198 1.10 0.94 52.98
CA GLY A 198 2.39 0.44 53.47
C GLY A 198 3.11 1.43 54.38
N ASP A 199 4.39 1.72 54.13
CA ASP A 199 5.19 2.59 54.97
C ASP A 199 4.70 4.04 54.93
N GLN A 200 3.94 4.43 55.94
CA GLN A 200 3.37 5.76 56.02
C GLN A 200 4.42 6.86 56.13
N GLY A 201 5.57 6.56 56.76
CA GLY A 201 6.67 7.53 56.88
C GLY A 201 7.25 7.90 55.51
N ALA A 202 7.40 6.91 54.65
CA ALA A 202 7.85 7.12 53.25
C ALA A 202 6.79 7.85 52.42
N ILE A 203 5.51 7.46 52.54
CA ILE A 203 4.39 8.13 51.85
C ILE A 203 4.31 9.60 52.24
N ASP A 204 4.47 9.88 53.56
CA ASP A 204 4.47 11.24 54.11
C ASP A 204 5.68 12.07 53.67
N ALA A 205 6.88 11.49 53.67
CA ALA A 205 8.10 12.16 53.19
C ALA A 205 8.00 12.55 51.71
N LEU A 206 7.33 11.71 50.89
CA LEU A 206 7.04 11.97 49.47
C LEU A 206 5.87 12.95 49.27
N GLY A 207 5.25 13.43 50.35
CA GLY A 207 4.10 14.33 50.24
C GLY A 207 2.87 13.70 49.63
N LEU A 208 2.77 12.36 49.57
CA LEU A 208 1.69 11.64 48.87
C LEU A 208 0.48 11.33 49.76
N SER A 209 0.50 11.73 51.03
CA SER A 209 -0.65 11.65 51.97
C SER A 209 -1.41 12.97 52.07
N GLU A 210 -2.70 12.89 52.31
CA GLU A 210 -3.55 14.08 52.54
C GLU A 210 -3.06 14.91 53.73
N SER A 211 -2.53 14.26 54.79
CA SER A 211 -1.90 14.94 55.94
C SER A 211 -0.70 15.80 55.58
N LYS A 212 -0.04 15.52 54.46
CA LYS A 212 1.08 16.30 53.91
C LYS A 212 0.67 17.21 52.74
N GLY A 213 -0.62 17.38 52.50
CA GLY A 213 -1.17 18.29 51.52
C GLY A 213 -1.29 17.68 50.12
N ALA A 214 -1.36 16.36 50.01
CA ALA A 214 -1.75 15.72 48.76
C ALA A 214 -3.23 15.97 48.46
N VAL A 215 -3.52 16.17 47.17
CA VAL A 215 -4.88 16.25 46.65
C VAL A 215 -5.15 14.97 45.83
N ILE A 216 -6.11 14.19 46.30
CA ILE A 216 -6.50 12.93 45.68
C ILE A 216 -7.81 13.14 44.90
N ARG A 217 -7.83 12.76 43.64
CA ARG A 217 -9.05 12.73 42.83
C ARG A 217 -9.31 11.30 42.36
N LYS A 218 -10.55 10.86 42.56
CA LYS A 218 -11.01 9.54 42.11
C LYS A 218 -11.36 9.57 40.64
N GLY A 219 -11.22 8.43 39.97
CA GLY A 219 -11.73 8.24 38.66
C GLY A 219 -13.25 8.23 38.57
N LYS A 220 -13.79 8.72 37.50
CA LYS A 220 -15.23 8.73 37.21
C LYS A 220 -15.51 8.29 35.80
N ASP A 221 -16.60 7.56 35.61
CA ASP A 221 -17.12 7.24 34.27
C ASP A 221 -17.72 8.48 33.63
N ALA A 222 -17.69 8.49 32.31
CA ALA A 222 -18.49 9.43 31.52
C ALA A 222 -19.96 9.01 31.54
N GLU A 223 -20.84 9.99 31.48
CA GLU A 223 -22.29 9.81 31.42
C GLU A 223 -22.90 10.69 30.36
N ILE A 224 -23.70 10.08 29.48
CA ILE A 224 -24.52 10.77 28.52
C ILE A 224 -25.99 10.37 28.68
N GLU A 225 -26.89 11.23 28.23
CA GLU A 225 -28.29 10.93 28.04
C GLU A 225 -28.62 11.01 26.55
N LEU A 226 -29.08 9.90 25.97
CA LEU A 226 -29.49 9.83 24.55
C LEU A 226 -31.00 9.52 24.51
N ASN A 227 -31.77 10.41 23.91
CA ASN A 227 -33.25 10.32 23.88
C ASN A 227 -33.89 10.05 25.26
N GLY A 228 -33.39 10.68 26.35
CA GLY A 228 -33.88 10.50 27.70
C GLY A 228 -33.36 9.24 28.41
N ALA A 229 -32.55 8.40 27.77
CA ALA A 229 -31.95 7.24 28.41
C ALA A 229 -30.47 7.50 28.73
N THR A 230 -30.08 7.15 29.99
CA THR A 230 -28.72 7.34 30.48
C THR A 230 -27.81 6.18 30.07
N TYR A 231 -26.60 6.51 29.60
CA TYR A 231 -25.51 5.57 29.27
C TYR A 231 -24.23 6.00 29.96
N THR A 232 -23.49 5.03 30.48
CA THR A 232 -22.19 5.26 31.11
C THR A 232 -21.07 4.57 30.34
N SER A 233 -19.86 5.13 30.42
CA SER A 233 -18.68 4.56 29.82
C SER A 233 -17.44 4.91 30.64
N SER A 234 -16.53 3.95 30.78
CA SER A 234 -15.24 4.20 31.45
C SER A 234 -14.32 5.13 30.67
N ASN A 235 -14.69 5.48 29.44
CA ASN A 235 -14.00 6.48 28.60
C ASN A 235 -15.07 7.41 27.99
N ASN A 236 -14.61 8.43 27.24
CA ASN A 236 -15.54 9.40 26.65
C ASN A 236 -16.18 8.92 25.32
N THR A 237 -16.12 7.61 25.02
CA THR A 237 -16.65 7.03 23.78
C THR A 237 -17.80 6.08 24.10
N PHE A 238 -18.92 6.27 23.43
CA PHE A 238 -20.13 5.46 23.60
C PHE A 238 -20.50 4.83 22.26
N LYS A 239 -20.90 3.57 22.27
CA LYS A 239 -21.42 2.85 21.10
C LYS A 239 -22.87 2.48 21.38
N VAL A 240 -23.79 3.22 20.79
CA VAL A 240 -25.23 3.08 21.04
C VAL A 240 -25.98 3.11 19.72
N ASN A 241 -26.81 2.11 19.46
CA ASN A 241 -27.73 2.04 18.32
C ASN A 241 -27.07 2.39 16.96
N GLY A 242 -25.89 1.83 16.70
CA GLY A 242 -25.13 2.07 15.47
C GLY A 242 -24.36 3.40 15.43
N LEU A 243 -24.50 4.24 16.44
CA LEU A 243 -23.72 5.48 16.60
C LEU A 243 -22.48 5.23 17.45
N THR A 244 -21.38 5.86 17.09
CA THR A 244 -20.21 6.04 17.95
C THR A 244 -20.15 7.52 18.33
N ILE A 245 -20.41 7.81 19.63
CA ILE A 245 -20.46 9.15 20.19
C ILE A 245 -19.19 9.37 20.99
N GLN A 246 -18.42 10.40 20.68
CA GLN A 246 -17.27 10.87 21.43
C GLN A 246 -17.69 12.14 22.19
N ALA A 247 -17.81 12.07 23.50
CA ALA A 247 -18.06 13.23 24.34
C ALA A 247 -16.76 14.04 24.51
N LEU A 248 -16.82 15.34 24.26
CA LEU A 248 -15.66 16.26 24.30
C LEU A 248 -15.77 17.27 25.44
N ALA A 249 -17.00 17.77 25.70
CA ALA A 249 -17.29 18.69 26.81
C ALA A 249 -18.69 18.43 27.34
N LYS A 250 -18.92 18.82 28.60
CA LYS A 250 -20.27 18.76 29.19
C LYS A 250 -21.21 19.75 28.52
N THR A 251 -22.46 19.36 28.39
CA THR A 251 -23.54 20.28 28.01
C THR A 251 -23.97 21.13 29.21
N ASP A 252 -24.52 22.30 28.95
CA ASP A 252 -25.14 23.08 30.04
C ASP A 252 -26.39 22.38 30.55
N PRO A 253 -26.83 22.61 31.79
CA PRO A 253 -27.90 21.84 32.43
C PRO A 253 -29.23 21.79 31.66
N ASN A 254 -29.53 22.81 30.88
CA ASN A 254 -30.74 22.91 30.04
C ASN A 254 -30.48 22.78 28.55
N GLU A 255 -29.28 22.40 28.16
CA GLU A 255 -28.88 22.26 26.77
C GLU A 255 -29.03 20.82 26.32
N GLU A 256 -29.65 20.63 25.16
CA GLU A 256 -29.73 19.39 24.46
C GLU A 256 -29.10 19.57 23.08
N LEU A 257 -28.15 18.70 22.72
CA LEU A 257 -27.59 18.63 21.37
C LEU A 257 -28.54 17.83 20.49
N SER A 258 -28.75 18.31 19.27
CA SER A 258 -29.49 17.56 18.25
C SER A 258 -28.51 16.77 17.39
N ILE A 259 -28.74 15.46 17.27
CA ILE A 259 -28.01 14.56 16.36
C ILE A 259 -28.96 14.25 15.21
N THR A 260 -28.59 14.63 13.98
CA THR A 260 -29.33 14.23 12.79
C THR A 260 -28.53 13.16 12.04
N THR A 261 -29.16 12.01 11.79
CA THR A 261 -28.58 10.90 11.03
C THR A 261 -29.34 10.76 9.72
N ASP A 262 -28.64 10.91 8.61
CA ASP A 262 -29.20 10.81 7.27
C ASP A 262 -28.41 9.82 6.40
N THR A 263 -28.96 9.48 5.24
CA THR A 263 -28.20 8.77 4.21
C THR A 263 -27.13 9.68 3.62
N ASP A 264 -25.91 9.18 3.53
CA ASP A 264 -24.79 9.89 2.93
C ASP A 264 -24.77 9.68 1.41
N THR A 265 -25.73 10.29 0.73
CA THR A 265 -25.87 10.17 -0.74
C THR A 265 -24.66 10.72 -1.47
N GLN A 266 -24.06 11.82 -0.97
CA GLN A 266 -22.82 12.36 -1.55
C GLN A 266 -21.64 11.41 -1.38
N GLY A 267 -21.44 10.87 -0.19
CA GLY A 267 -20.37 9.89 0.05
C GLY A 267 -20.56 8.59 -0.73
N MET A 268 -21.80 8.21 -1.04
CA MET A 268 -22.07 7.07 -1.93
C MET A 268 -21.79 7.43 -3.40
N TYR A 269 -22.12 8.64 -3.84
CA TYR A 269 -21.79 9.15 -5.16
C TYR A 269 -20.28 9.16 -5.39
N ASP A 270 -19.54 9.70 -4.42
CA ASP A 270 -18.08 9.81 -4.48
C ASP A 270 -17.40 8.43 -4.55
N ASP A 271 -17.88 7.43 -3.78
CA ASP A 271 -17.36 6.05 -3.86
C ASP A 271 -17.63 5.42 -5.24
N ILE A 272 -18.81 5.67 -5.82
CA ILE A 272 -19.16 5.17 -7.16
C ILE A 272 -18.28 5.85 -8.21
N LYS A 273 -18.08 7.17 -8.11
CA LYS A 273 -17.19 7.93 -8.98
C LYS A 273 -15.75 7.43 -8.90
N GLU A 274 -15.21 7.18 -7.69
CA GLU A 274 -13.89 6.60 -7.48
C GLU A 274 -13.76 5.21 -8.14
N PHE A 275 -14.80 4.39 -8.01
CA PHE A 275 -14.84 3.07 -8.66
C PHE A 275 -14.82 3.18 -10.19
N ILE A 276 -15.65 4.04 -10.78
CA ILE A 276 -15.70 4.25 -12.23
C ILE A 276 -14.38 4.83 -12.74
N SER A 277 -13.79 5.79 -12.04
CA SER A 277 -12.46 6.33 -12.37
C SER A 277 -11.39 5.24 -12.37
N SER A 278 -11.33 4.42 -11.32
CA SER A 278 -10.36 3.32 -11.21
C SER A 278 -10.54 2.27 -12.32
N TYR A 279 -11.80 1.99 -12.70
CA TYR A 279 -12.10 1.14 -13.85
C TYR A 279 -11.60 1.78 -15.15
N ASN A 280 -11.87 3.06 -15.35
CA ASN A 280 -11.46 3.80 -16.56
C ASN A 280 -9.96 3.86 -16.72
N ASP A 281 -9.24 4.15 -15.65
CA ASP A 281 -7.76 4.19 -15.65
C ASP A 281 -7.18 2.85 -16.12
N LEU A 282 -7.69 1.76 -15.55
CA LEU A 282 -7.21 0.43 -15.91
C LEU A 282 -7.62 0.06 -17.34
N ILE A 283 -8.89 0.18 -17.72
CA ILE A 283 -9.36 -0.26 -19.04
C ILE A 283 -8.74 0.56 -20.18
N ASN A 284 -8.50 1.86 -19.96
CA ASN A 284 -7.86 2.75 -20.92
C ASN A 284 -6.37 2.40 -21.10
N GLU A 285 -5.67 2.11 -19.99
CA GLU A 285 -4.28 1.64 -20.05
C GLU A 285 -4.18 0.32 -20.82
N LEU A 286 -5.02 -0.67 -20.49
CA LEU A 286 -5.06 -1.95 -21.21
C LEU A 286 -5.38 -1.73 -22.70
N SER A 287 -6.34 -0.83 -23.01
CA SER A 287 -6.70 -0.47 -24.38
C SER A 287 -5.54 0.17 -25.14
N SER A 288 -4.74 0.99 -24.47
CA SER A 288 -3.58 1.66 -25.06
C SER A 288 -2.52 0.64 -25.53
N TYR A 289 -2.22 -0.37 -24.71
CA TYR A 289 -1.30 -1.45 -25.10
C TYR A 289 -1.88 -2.34 -26.19
N TYR A 290 -3.16 -2.68 -26.12
CA TYR A 290 -3.82 -3.50 -27.14
C TYR A 290 -3.88 -2.82 -28.50
N ASN A 291 -4.17 -1.52 -28.53
CA ASN A 291 -4.29 -0.71 -29.73
C ASN A 291 -2.99 -0.01 -30.14
N ALA A 292 -1.87 -0.36 -29.52
CA ALA A 292 -0.57 0.23 -29.79
C ALA A 292 -0.21 0.15 -31.29
N ASP A 293 0.60 1.10 -31.76
CA ASP A 293 1.09 1.11 -33.13
C ASP A 293 2.07 -0.04 -33.36
N SER A 294 2.20 -0.45 -34.60
CA SER A 294 3.12 -1.55 -34.98
C SER A 294 4.56 -1.08 -34.95
N ALA A 295 5.44 -1.84 -34.31
CA ALA A 295 6.88 -1.68 -34.38
C ALA A 295 7.51 -2.57 -35.49
N LYS A 296 6.79 -2.80 -36.61
CA LYS A 296 7.33 -3.59 -37.72
C LYS A 296 8.64 -2.98 -38.23
N GLY A 297 9.69 -3.77 -38.30
CA GLY A 297 11.03 -3.33 -38.70
C GLY A 297 11.92 -2.88 -37.53
N TYR A 298 11.40 -2.87 -36.31
CA TYR A 298 12.18 -2.61 -35.12
C TYR A 298 12.36 -3.91 -34.31
N GLU A 299 13.60 -4.28 -34.04
CA GLU A 299 13.98 -5.43 -33.21
C GLU A 299 14.91 -4.98 -32.10
N PRO A 300 14.98 -5.70 -30.97
CA PRO A 300 15.96 -5.41 -29.94
C PRO A 300 17.37 -5.35 -30.54
N LEU A 301 18.15 -4.39 -30.06
CA LEU A 301 19.51 -4.19 -30.54
C LEU A 301 20.48 -5.13 -29.83
N THR A 302 21.46 -5.69 -30.55
CA THR A 302 22.62 -6.37 -29.99
C THR A 302 23.58 -5.37 -29.35
N ALA A 303 24.60 -5.84 -28.64
CA ALA A 303 25.62 -4.96 -28.09
C ALA A 303 26.36 -4.19 -29.18
N ASP A 304 26.77 -4.88 -30.25
CA ASP A 304 27.47 -4.27 -31.35
C ASP A 304 26.60 -3.21 -32.10
N GLU A 305 25.29 -3.47 -32.25
CA GLU A 305 24.36 -2.51 -32.85
C GLU A 305 24.17 -1.27 -31.94
N LYS A 306 24.17 -1.46 -30.61
CA LYS A 306 24.10 -0.34 -29.66
C LYS A 306 25.34 0.53 -29.62
N ASP A 307 26.52 -0.08 -29.73
CA ASP A 307 27.79 0.64 -29.76
C ASP A 307 27.91 1.57 -31.00
N ALA A 308 27.15 1.30 -32.06
CA ALA A 308 27.09 2.12 -33.29
C ALA A 308 26.05 3.25 -33.24
N MET A 309 25.30 3.39 -32.13
CA MET A 309 24.19 4.34 -32.00
C MET A 309 24.38 5.26 -30.77
N SER A 310 23.73 6.43 -30.81
CA SER A 310 23.66 7.28 -29.59
C SER A 310 22.69 6.70 -28.57
N GLU A 311 22.91 7.02 -27.27
CA GLU A 311 22.00 6.60 -26.20
C GLU A 311 20.55 7.08 -26.42
N SER A 312 20.37 8.27 -26.99
CA SER A 312 19.05 8.82 -27.34
C SER A 312 18.37 7.99 -28.43
N ASP A 313 19.10 7.62 -29.47
CA ASP A 313 18.55 6.81 -30.58
C ASP A 313 18.18 5.40 -30.10
N ILE A 314 19.03 4.80 -29.25
CA ILE A 314 18.75 3.50 -28.62
C ILE A 314 17.46 3.59 -27.81
N ALA A 315 17.31 4.63 -26.96
CA ALA A 315 16.13 4.80 -26.13
C ALA A 315 14.84 4.96 -26.96
N GLU A 316 14.87 5.75 -28.03
CA GLU A 316 13.74 5.91 -28.95
C GLU A 316 13.41 4.61 -29.71
N TRP A 317 14.43 3.92 -30.15
CA TRP A 317 14.29 2.62 -30.82
C TRP A 317 13.62 1.59 -29.92
N GLU A 318 14.16 1.42 -28.70
CA GLU A 318 13.62 0.48 -27.72
C GLU A 318 12.21 0.86 -27.27
N LYS A 319 11.91 2.17 -27.11
CA LYS A 319 10.59 2.68 -26.77
C LYS A 319 9.52 2.24 -27.77
N LYS A 320 9.82 2.26 -29.09
CA LYS A 320 8.91 1.79 -30.13
C LYS A 320 8.60 0.30 -29.99
N ILE A 321 9.63 -0.51 -29.69
CA ILE A 321 9.45 -1.96 -29.50
C ILE A 321 8.63 -2.22 -28.24
N LYS A 322 9.06 -1.65 -27.09
CA LYS A 322 8.40 -1.82 -25.79
C LYS A 322 6.94 -1.38 -25.84
N GLY A 323 6.64 -0.28 -26.53
CA GLY A 323 5.26 0.20 -26.71
C GLY A 323 4.36 -0.76 -27.47
N SER A 324 4.90 -1.65 -28.31
CA SER A 324 4.13 -2.55 -29.16
C SER A 324 4.03 -4.00 -28.67
N LEU A 325 4.67 -4.33 -27.52
CA LEU A 325 4.83 -5.72 -27.04
C LEU A 325 3.51 -6.46 -26.87
N LEU A 326 2.47 -5.79 -26.38
CA LEU A 326 1.14 -6.37 -26.14
C LEU A 326 0.12 -5.95 -27.21
N ARG A 327 0.58 -5.45 -28.35
CA ARG A 327 -0.31 -5.10 -29.45
C ARG A 327 -1.07 -6.35 -29.92
N ARG A 328 -2.42 -6.27 -29.88
CA ARG A 328 -3.33 -7.37 -30.25
C ARG A 328 -3.12 -8.65 -29.41
N ASP A 329 -2.60 -8.52 -28.19
CA ASP A 329 -2.43 -9.66 -27.31
C ASP A 329 -3.79 -10.25 -26.90
N SER A 330 -3.93 -11.57 -27.00
CA SER A 330 -5.18 -12.28 -26.74
C SER A 330 -5.55 -12.34 -25.26
N THR A 331 -4.55 -12.42 -24.39
CA THR A 331 -4.75 -12.41 -22.94
C THR A 331 -5.28 -11.05 -22.50
N LEU A 332 -4.66 -9.98 -23.02
CA LEU A 332 -5.07 -8.61 -22.77
C LEU A 332 -6.51 -8.35 -23.24
N SER A 333 -6.85 -8.79 -24.46
CA SER A 333 -8.21 -8.73 -25.00
C SER A 333 -9.21 -9.52 -24.14
N GLY A 334 -8.81 -10.69 -23.65
CA GLY A 334 -9.64 -11.53 -22.80
C GLY A 334 -9.97 -10.88 -21.46
N ILE A 335 -9.04 -10.16 -20.84
CA ILE A 335 -9.26 -9.41 -19.59
C ILE A 335 -10.18 -8.21 -19.85
N MET A 336 -9.89 -7.42 -20.89
CA MET A 336 -10.72 -6.27 -21.27
C MET A 336 -12.16 -6.71 -21.53
N SER A 337 -12.36 -7.82 -22.26
CA SER A 337 -13.69 -8.37 -22.49
C SER A 337 -14.39 -8.83 -21.22
N ALA A 338 -13.67 -9.46 -20.29
CA ALA A 338 -14.22 -9.87 -18.99
C ALA A 338 -14.71 -8.67 -18.16
N MET A 339 -13.92 -7.58 -18.16
CA MET A 339 -14.25 -6.33 -17.47
C MET A 339 -15.46 -5.64 -18.13
N THR A 340 -15.43 -5.42 -19.43
CA THR A 340 -16.51 -4.72 -20.15
C THR A 340 -17.82 -5.49 -20.11
N THR A 341 -17.79 -6.83 -20.21
CA THR A 341 -18.98 -7.67 -20.08
C THR A 341 -19.62 -7.54 -18.70
N ALA A 342 -18.81 -7.51 -17.64
CA ALA A 342 -19.34 -7.32 -16.29
C ALA A 342 -19.97 -5.92 -16.11
N MET A 343 -19.31 -4.87 -16.57
CA MET A 343 -19.80 -3.49 -16.46
C MET A 343 -21.07 -3.24 -17.30
N SER A 344 -21.26 -3.98 -18.39
CA SER A 344 -22.46 -3.91 -19.24
C SER A 344 -23.58 -4.84 -18.77
N SER A 345 -23.36 -5.60 -17.70
CA SER A 345 -24.35 -6.56 -17.20
C SER A 345 -25.45 -5.87 -16.39
N THR A 346 -26.55 -6.62 -16.13
CA THR A 346 -27.65 -6.14 -15.30
C THR A 346 -27.80 -6.95 -14.03
N VAL A 347 -28.35 -6.38 -13.00
CA VAL A 347 -28.66 -6.99 -11.70
C VAL A 347 -30.16 -6.89 -11.46
N THR A 348 -30.76 -7.90 -10.84
CA THR A 348 -32.18 -7.86 -10.48
C THR A 348 -32.33 -7.30 -9.08
N VAL A 349 -33.02 -6.17 -8.96
CA VAL A 349 -33.37 -5.49 -7.71
C VAL A 349 -34.87 -5.33 -7.67
N ASN A 350 -35.53 -5.80 -6.61
CA ASN A 350 -36.98 -5.73 -6.45
C ASN A 350 -37.78 -6.30 -7.66
N GLY A 351 -37.26 -7.38 -8.27
CA GLY A 351 -37.88 -8.05 -9.42
C GLY A 351 -37.69 -7.34 -10.77
N LYS A 352 -36.97 -6.22 -10.82
CA LYS A 352 -36.66 -5.47 -12.05
C LYS A 352 -35.16 -5.58 -12.36
N SER A 353 -34.82 -5.54 -13.65
CA SER A 353 -33.43 -5.61 -14.11
C SER A 353 -32.86 -4.20 -14.30
N PHE A 354 -31.71 -3.94 -13.66
CA PHE A 354 -31.00 -2.68 -13.70
C PHE A 354 -29.54 -2.89 -14.09
N GLY A 355 -29.01 -2.02 -14.92
CA GLY A 355 -27.58 -1.90 -15.23
C GLY A 355 -27.08 -0.49 -14.91
N LEU A 356 -25.78 -0.26 -15.09
CA LEU A 356 -25.16 1.04 -14.85
C LEU A 356 -25.81 2.17 -15.70
N ALA A 357 -26.26 1.85 -16.91
CA ALA A 357 -26.95 2.82 -17.79
C ALA A 357 -28.25 3.38 -17.17
N ASN A 358 -28.94 2.63 -16.32
CA ASN A 358 -30.11 3.11 -15.59
C ASN A 358 -29.74 4.17 -14.54
N LEU A 359 -28.51 4.13 -14.05
CA LEU A 359 -27.92 5.13 -13.13
C LEU A 359 -27.25 6.30 -13.88
N GLY A 360 -27.40 6.40 -15.21
CA GLY A 360 -26.72 7.41 -16.00
C GLY A 360 -25.21 7.15 -16.21
N ILE A 361 -24.73 5.93 -15.91
CA ILE A 361 -23.32 5.56 -16.08
C ILE A 361 -23.19 4.76 -17.38
N LYS A 362 -22.55 5.33 -18.40
CA LYS A 362 -22.47 4.75 -19.75
C LYS A 362 -21.22 5.17 -20.50
N SER A 363 -20.85 4.44 -21.57
CA SER A 363 -19.80 4.87 -22.49
C SER A 363 -20.32 5.94 -23.46
N LEU A 364 -19.44 6.81 -23.97
CA LEU A 364 -19.79 7.88 -24.93
C LEU A 364 -20.22 7.36 -26.31
N GLY A 365 -20.03 6.09 -26.60
CA GLY A 365 -20.27 5.54 -27.92
C GLY A 365 -19.04 5.65 -28.86
N TYR A 366 -19.10 4.91 -29.95
CA TYR A 366 -17.93 4.61 -30.80
C TYR A 366 -17.32 5.85 -31.48
N PHE A 367 -18.12 6.83 -31.84
CA PHE A 367 -17.68 8.02 -32.60
C PHE A 367 -17.27 9.20 -31.71
N ALA A 368 -17.76 9.24 -30.48
CA ALA A 368 -17.48 10.32 -29.54
C ALA A 368 -16.20 10.04 -28.70
N SER A 369 -15.81 8.77 -28.58
CA SER A 369 -14.66 8.35 -27.76
C SER A 369 -13.36 8.36 -28.54
N SER A 370 -12.25 8.68 -27.87
CA SER A 370 -10.92 8.45 -28.43
C SER A 370 -10.64 6.95 -28.67
N LYS A 371 -9.58 6.65 -29.42
CA LYS A 371 -9.21 5.25 -29.77
C LYS A 371 -9.13 4.32 -28.56
N ASN A 372 -8.65 4.81 -27.43
CA ASN A 372 -8.38 4.01 -26.22
C ASN A 372 -9.45 4.14 -25.14
N GLU A 373 -10.40 5.09 -25.26
CA GLU A 373 -11.43 5.38 -24.27
C GLU A 373 -12.82 4.80 -24.62
N LYS A 374 -12.90 3.96 -25.65
CA LYS A 374 -14.17 3.39 -26.11
C LYS A 374 -14.92 2.57 -25.05
N ASN A 375 -14.18 2.05 -24.08
CA ASN A 375 -14.72 1.25 -22.99
C ASN A 375 -14.76 2.03 -21.65
N ALA A 376 -14.35 3.29 -21.64
CA ALA A 376 -14.50 4.17 -20.49
C ALA A 376 -15.97 4.47 -20.22
N LEU A 377 -16.31 4.63 -18.96
CA LEU A 377 -17.66 4.96 -18.50
C LEU A 377 -17.69 6.38 -17.95
N HIS A 378 -18.74 7.10 -18.26
CA HIS A 378 -18.97 8.48 -17.88
C HIS A 378 -20.24 8.54 -17.05
N ILE A 379 -20.26 9.39 -16.03
CA ILE A 379 -21.42 9.61 -15.16
C ILE A 379 -22.15 10.86 -15.67
N ASP A 380 -23.40 10.71 -16.07
CA ASP A 380 -24.24 11.84 -16.48
C ASP A 380 -24.34 12.87 -15.35
N GLY A 381 -24.06 14.15 -15.64
CA GLY A 381 -24.10 15.24 -14.68
C GLY A 381 -22.82 15.44 -13.84
N ASP A 382 -21.79 14.60 -14.02
CA ASP A 382 -20.51 14.78 -13.33
C ASP A 382 -19.80 16.05 -13.84
N GLN A 383 -19.63 17.03 -12.95
CA GLN A 383 -19.05 18.33 -13.30
C GLN A 383 -17.55 18.27 -13.64
N ASP A 384 -16.87 17.18 -13.26
CA ASP A 384 -15.47 16.96 -13.58
C ASP A 384 -15.28 16.26 -14.94
N ASP A 385 -16.37 15.83 -15.58
CA ASP A 385 -16.37 15.16 -16.88
C ASP A 385 -16.93 16.08 -17.98
N ALA A 386 -16.03 16.59 -18.82
CA ALA A 386 -16.38 17.51 -19.91
C ALA A 386 -17.38 16.93 -20.93
N PHE A 387 -17.54 15.61 -21.00
CA PHE A 387 -18.43 14.95 -21.96
C PHE A 387 -19.85 14.72 -21.44
N SER A 388 -20.02 14.69 -20.13
CA SER A 388 -21.29 14.31 -19.48
C SER A 388 -21.83 15.33 -18.48
N SER A 389 -21.09 16.41 -18.20
CA SER A 389 -21.44 17.44 -17.20
C SER A 389 -22.76 18.16 -17.47
N GLU A 390 -23.16 18.31 -18.74
CA GLU A 390 -24.44 18.98 -19.11
C GLU A 390 -25.67 18.05 -19.03
N ASN A 391 -25.46 16.74 -18.82
CA ASN A 391 -26.53 15.77 -18.71
C ASN A 391 -27.23 15.86 -17.34
N ALA A 392 -28.46 15.37 -17.25
CA ALA A 392 -29.14 15.23 -15.95
C ALA A 392 -28.46 14.17 -15.10
N ASP A 393 -28.13 14.50 -13.85
CA ASP A 393 -27.48 13.61 -12.89
C ASP A 393 -28.45 12.56 -12.35
N LYS A 394 -28.60 11.47 -13.11
CA LYS A 394 -29.48 10.34 -12.76
C LYS A 394 -28.95 9.55 -11.56
N LEU A 395 -27.62 9.51 -11.36
CA LEU A 395 -27.05 8.80 -10.22
C LEU A 395 -27.46 9.49 -8.92
N MET A 396 -27.30 10.80 -8.83
CA MET A 396 -27.70 11.57 -7.65
C MET A 396 -29.22 11.54 -7.43
N GLU A 397 -30.02 11.60 -8.51
CA GLU A 397 -31.49 11.47 -8.44
C GLU A 397 -31.88 10.10 -7.82
N MET A 398 -31.28 9.01 -8.29
CA MET A 398 -31.55 7.68 -7.76
C MET A 398 -31.02 7.49 -6.33
N LEU A 399 -29.85 8.05 -5.99
CA LEU A 399 -29.32 8.04 -4.63
C LEU A 399 -30.21 8.77 -3.63
N ASN A 400 -30.86 9.85 -4.05
CA ASN A 400 -31.78 10.59 -3.20
C ASN A 400 -33.14 9.91 -3.06
N SER A 401 -33.60 9.15 -4.08
CA SER A 401 -34.91 8.49 -4.07
C SER A 401 -34.87 7.06 -3.51
N ASP A 402 -33.89 6.25 -3.89
CA ASP A 402 -33.73 4.83 -3.46
C ASP A 402 -32.25 4.45 -3.37
N PRO A 403 -31.54 4.91 -2.32
CA PRO A 403 -30.12 4.61 -2.13
C PRO A 403 -29.84 3.12 -1.92
N GLU A 404 -30.80 2.36 -1.39
CA GLU A 404 -30.68 0.91 -1.22
C GLU A 404 -30.62 0.21 -2.58
N ALA A 405 -31.48 0.58 -3.51
CA ALA A 405 -31.47 0.00 -4.86
C ALA A 405 -30.16 0.35 -5.60
N VAL A 406 -29.66 1.57 -5.50
CA VAL A 406 -28.35 1.95 -6.07
C VAL A 406 -27.24 1.09 -5.48
N ASN A 407 -27.20 0.94 -4.16
CA ASN A 407 -26.20 0.11 -3.48
C ASN A 407 -26.25 -1.36 -3.95
N GLU A 408 -27.44 -1.94 -4.10
CA GLU A 408 -27.60 -3.31 -4.59
C GLU A 408 -27.16 -3.46 -6.05
N ILE A 409 -27.44 -2.49 -6.92
CA ILE A 409 -26.99 -2.48 -8.32
C ILE A 409 -25.45 -2.44 -8.37
N ILE A 410 -24.84 -1.49 -7.70
CA ILE A 410 -23.37 -1.33 -7.69
C ILE A 410 -22.69 -2.57 -7.11
N LYS A 411 -23.18 -3.08 -5.98
CA LYS A 411 -22.69 -4.31 -5.35
C LYS A 411 -22.80 -5.52 -6.28
N GLY A 412 -23.90 -5.65 -6.98
CA GLY A 412 -24.15 -6.73 -7.93
C GLY A 412 -23.22 -6.65 -9.14
N ILE A 413 -23.02 -5.45 -9.71
CA ILE A 413 -22.08 -5.23 -10.82
C ILE A 413 -20.63 -5.49 -10.36
N ALA A 414 -20.22 -4.96 -9.20
CA ALA A 414 -18.90 -5.19 -8.63
C ALA A 414 -18.64 -6.69 -8.37
N SER A 415 -19.67 -7.44 -7.93
CA SER A 415 -19.58 -8.88 -7.74
C SER A 415 -19.40 -9.64 -9.05
N LYS A 416 -20.10 -9.26 -10.13
CA LYS A 416 -19.91 -9.83 -11.45
C LYS A 416 -18.52 -9.51 -12.01
N LEU A 417 -18.07 -8.27 -11.85
CA LEU A 417 -16.73 -7.86 -12.26
C LEU A 417 -15.66 -8.66 -11.52
N TYR A 418 -15.80 -8.78 -10.20
CA TYR A 418 -14.92 -9.62 -9.38
C TYR A 418 -14.87 -11.06 -9.90
N ASN A 419 -16.02 -11.70 -10.12
CA ASN A 419 -16.09 -13.09 -10.58
C ASN A 419 -15.48 -13.27 -11.97
N ASN A 420 -15.76 -12.35 -12.91
CA ASN A 420 -15.20 -12.40 -14.26
C ASN A 420 -13.67 -12.22 -14.25
N MET A 421 -13.16 -11.34 -13.38
CA MET A 421 -11.73 -11.17 -13.21
C MET A 421 -11.07 -12.34 -12.47
N ASP A 422 -11.75 -12.91 -11.45
CA ASP A 422 -11.27 -14.09 -10.73
C ASP A 422 -11.03 -15.28 -11.68
N GLU A 423 -11.93 -15.51 -12.62
CA GLU A 423 -11.74 -16.53 -13.65
C GLU A 423 -10.47 -16.31 -14.49
N LYS A 424 -10.10 -15.05 -14.75
CA LYS A 424 -8.86 -14.70 -15.47
C LYS A 424 -7.61 -14.81 -14.60
N LEU A 425 -7.76 -14.67 -13.29
CA LEU A 425 -6.67 -14.74 -12.29
C LEU A 425 -6.41 -16.17 -11.77
N LYS A 426 -7.28 -17.13 -12.08
CA LYS A 426 -7.07 -18.53 -11.71
C LYS A 426 -5.77 -19.07 -12.29
N GLY A 427 -4.95 -19.66 -11.41
CA GLY A 427 -3.71 -20.33 -11.80
C GLY A 427 -3.95 -21.63 -12.57
N SER A 428 -2.93 -22.08 -13.29
CA SER A 428 -2.84 -23.43 -13.82
C SER A 428 -1.50 -24.06 -13.45
N THR A 429 -1.46 -25.38 -13.34
CA THR A 429 -0.25 -26.08 -12.87
C THR A 429 0.95 -25.83 -13.77
N GLU A 430 0.75 -25.77 -15.08
CA GLU A 430 1.83 -25.71 -16.06
C GLU A 430 2.05 -24.33 -16.67
N LEU A 431 1.00 -23.51 -16.83
CA LEU A 431 1.08 -22.28 -17.62
C LEU A 431 1.26 -21.03 -16.79
N LYS A 432 0.53 -20.88 -15.68
CA LYS A 432 0.53 -19.64 -14.91
C LYS A 432 0.35 -19.86 -13.40
N SER A 433 0.89 -18.94 -12.63
CA SER A 433 0.73 -18.87 -11.18
C SER A 433 -0.67 -18.36 -10.79
N ALA A 434 -1.10 -18.64 -9.55
CA ALA A 434 -2.32 -18.04 -9.02
C ALA A 434 -2.19 -16.52 -8.97
N TYR A 435 -3.30 -15.84 -9.20
CA TYR A 435 -3.39 -14.37 -9.24
C TYR A 435 -2.52 -13.70 -10.32
N THR A 436 -2.17 -14.45 -11.37
CA THR A 436 -1.57 -13.91 -12.60
C THR A 436 -2.55 -14.02 -13.76
N VAL A 437 -2.52 -13.04 -14.65
CA VAL A 437 -3.38 -13.02 -15.85
C VAL A 437 -2.69 -13.59 -17.07
N TYR A 438 -1.37 -13.66 -17.09
CA TYR A 438 -0.54 -14.11 -18.20
C TYR A 438 0.20 -15.42 -17.86
N ASN A 439 0.75 -16.09 -18.85
CA ASN A 439 1.42 -17.38 -18.71
C ASN A 439 2.86 -17.21 -18.20
N ASP A 440 3.01 -16.77 -16.95
CA ASP A 440 4.31 -16.47 -16.33
C ASP A 440 5.26 -17.67 -16.28
N LYS A 441 4.77 -18.86 -16.03
CA LYS A 441 5.59 -20.09 -15.99
C LYS A 441 6.08 -20.50 -17.39
N GLU A 442 5.18 -20.43 -18.37
CA GLU A 442 5.54 -20.69 -19.78
C GLU A 442 6.58 -19.69 -20.28
N MET A 443 6.40 -18.41 -19.97
CA MET A 443 7.37 -17.37 -20.34
C MET A 443 8.72 -17.57 -19.64
N ALA A 444 8.73 -17.96 -18.37
CA ALA A 444 9.96 -18.26 -17.64
C ALA A 444 10.70 -19.47 -18.25
N LYS A 445 9.96 -20.52 -18.61
CA LYS A 445 10.52 -21.66 -19.34
C LYS A 445 11.12 -21.25 -20.68
N SER A 446 10.37 -20.48 -21.47
CA SER A 446 10.84 -19.97 -22.78
C SER A 446 12.10 -19.13 -22.63
N TYR A 447 12.21 -18.32 -21.58
CA TYR A 447 13.42 -17.53 -21.30
C TYR A 447 14.62 -18.43 -21.00
N SER A 448 14.45 -19.48 -20.21
CA SER A 448 15.50 -20.50 -19.92
C SER A 448 15.90 -21.24 -21.19
N ASP A 449 14.97 -21.62 -22.04
CA ASP A 449 15.22 -22.29 -23.32
C ASP A 449 16.05 -21.40 -24.27
N TYR A 450 15.76 -20.09 -24.32
CA TYR A 450 16.60 -19.15 -25.08
C TYR A 450 18.01 -19.04 -24.49
N THR A 451 18.15 -19.00 -23.16
CA THR A 451 19.48 -18.98 -22.51
C THR A 451 20.32 -20.18 -22.92
N THR A 452 19.72 -21.36 -22.94
CA THR A 452 20.38 -22.61 -23.38
C THR A 452 20.77 -22.54 -24.84
N LYS A 453 19.85 -22.12 -25.72
CA LYS A 453 20.12 -21.98 -27.17
C LYS A 453 21.23 -20.98 -27.46
N ILE A 454 21.27 -19.84 -26.78
CA ILE A 454 22.31 -18.82 -26.92
C ILE A 454 23.67 -19.42 -26.54
N LYS A 455 23.74 -20.13 -25.41
CA LYS A 455 24.98 -20.78 -24.96
C LYS A 455 25.48 -21.80 -25.99
N GLU A 456 24.62 -22.74 -26.39
CA GLU A 456 24.96 -23.78 -27.38
C GLU A 456 25.41 -23.16 -28.70
N TRP A 457 24.76 -22.07 -29.12
CA TRP A 457 25.09 -21.39 -30.36
C TRP A 457 26.43 -20.68 -30.27
N ASN A 458 26.73 -19.99 -29.17
CA ASN A 458 28.03 -19.34 -28.94
C ASN A 458 29.18 -20.36 -28.95
N GLU A 459 29.00 -21.53 -28.32
CA GLU A 459 29.97 -22.62 -28.36
C GLU A 459 30.18 -23.14 -29.79
N LYS A 460 29.13 -23.22 -30.62
CA LYS A 460 29.20 -23.61 -31.99
C LYS A 460 29.94 -22.58 -32.85
N VAL A 461 29.65 -21.30 -32.65
CA VAL A 461 30.32 -20.20 -33.34
C VAL A 461 31.82 -20.21 -33.04
N ALA A 462 32.19 -20.36 -31.75
CA ALA A 462 33.59 -20.46 -31.32
C ALA A 462 34.32 -21.65 -31.98
N LYS A 463 33.69 -22.82 -32.09
CA LYS A 463 34.25 -23.98 -32.80
C LYS A 463 34.43 -23.73 -34.31
N ILE A 464 33.49 -23.03 -34.94
CA ILE A 464 33.59 -22.68 -36.35
C ILE A 464 34.73 -21.69 -36.58
N GLU A 465 34.82 -20.66 -35.75
CA GLU A 465 35.90 -19.68 -35.76
C GLU A 465 37.27 -20.35 -35.59
N ASP A 466 37.45 -21.23 -34.59
CA ASP A 466 38.66 -21.98 -34.40
C ASP A 466 39.02 -22.89 -35.59
N SER A 467 38.02 -23.48 -36.23
CA SER A 467 38.21 -24.25 -37.48
C SER A 467 38.73 -23.41 -38.63
N TYR A 468 38.21 -22.18 -38.82
CA TYR A 468 38.75 -21.27 -39.81
C TYR A 468 40.15 -20.81 -39.50
N TYR A 469 40.49 -20.46 -38.27
CA TYR A 469 41.86 -20.13 -37.88
C TYR A 469 42.81 -21.26 -38.14
N LYS A 470 42.47 -22.53 -37.87
CA LYS A 470 43.27 -23.69 -38.19
C LYS A 470 43.52 -23.86 -39.72
N LYS A 471 42.48 -23.64 -40.54
CA LYS A 471 42.57 -23.70 -42.00
C LYS A 471 43.47 -22.61 -42.57
N PHE A 472 43.31 -21.36 -42.13
CA PHE A 472 44.17 -20.27 -42.57
C PHE A 472 45.60 -20.41 -42.09
N SER A 473 45.83 -20.85 -40.85
CA SER A 473 47.18 -21.16 -40.36
C SER A 473 47.85 -22.24 -41.17
N ALA A 474 47.16 -23.32 -41.56
CA ALA A 474 47.69 -24.36 -42.41
C ALA A 474 48.05 -23.84 -43.84
N MET A 475 47.21 -22.93 -44.38
CA MET A 475 47.45 -22.24 -45.64
C MET A 475 48.71 -21.37 -45.57
N GLU A 476 48.91 -20.58 -44.51
CA GLU A 476 50.11 -19.75 -44.30
C GLU A 476 51.37 -20.60 -44.22
N VAL A 477 51.34 -21.71 -43.51
CA VAL A 477 52.46 -22.65 -43.44
C VAL A 477 52.79 -23.24 -44.84
N ALA A 478 51.77 -23.59 -45.62
CA ALA A 478 51.95 -24.09 -46.97
C ALA A 478 52.56 -23.05 -47.93
N LEU A 479 52.07 -21.79 -47.85
CA LEU A 479 52.61 -20.67 -48.61
C LEU A 479 54.08 -20.37 -48.25
N GLY A 480 54.41 -20.37 -46.95
CA GLY A 480 55.80 -20.22 -46.48
C GLY A 480 56.74 -21.31 -47.02
N LYS A 481 56.26 -22.56 -47.06
CA LYS A 481 57.03 -23.65 -47.67
C LYS A 481 57.26 -23.46 -49.20
N LEU A 482 56.20 -23.01 -49.90
CA LEU A 482 56.30 -22.71 -51.38
C LEU A 482 57.24 -21.53 -51.63
N GLN A 483 57.20 -20.47 -50.82
CA GLN A 483 58.12 -19.34 -50.96
C GLN A 483 59.58 -19.75 -50.73
N ASN A 484 59.84 -20.57 -49.71
CA ASN A 484 61.16 -21.11 -49.45
C ASN A 484 61.63 -21.99 -50.57
N GLN A 485 60.76 -22.82 -51.16
CA GLN A 485 61.11 -23.62 -52.35
C GLN A 485 61.41 -22.79 -53.57
N MET A 486 60.57 -21.74 -53.82
CA MET A 486 60.84 -20.79 -54.91
C MET A 486 62.16 -20.03 -54.73
N SER A 487 62.42 -19.53 -53.48
CA SER A 487 63.69 -18.86 -53.19
C SER A 487 64.91 -19.78 -53.41
N ALA A 488 64.80 -21.07 -53.05
CA ALA A 488 65.83 -22.06 -53.33
C ALA A 488 66.03 -22.34 -54.84
N PHE A 489 64.90 -22.36 -55.55
CA PHE A 489 64.95 -22.51 -57.03
C PHE A 489 65.56 -21.29 -57.70
N THR A 490 65.23 -20.08 -57.29
CA THR A 490 65.79 -18.82 -57.85
C THR A 490 67.26 -18.70 -57.48
N GLY A 491 67.69 -19.16 -56.32
CA GLY A 491 69.10 -19.20 -55.91
C GLY A 491 69.95 -20.29 -56.63
N MET A 492 69.27 -21.27 -57.21
CA MET A 492 69.93 -22.28 -58.06
C MET A 492 70.09 -21.86 -59.57
N LEU A 493 69.31 -20.87 -60.00
CA LEU A 493 69.28 -20.37 -61.38
C LEU A 493 70.04 -19.05 -61.56
N GLY A 494 70.54 -18.43 -60.58
CA GLY A 494 71.42 -17.26 -60.52
C GLY A 494 72.76 -17.59 -59.94
#